data_bdc54d51319979d0bd753a80129022d3
#
_entry.id   bdc54d51319979d0bd753a80129022d3
#
_cell.length_a   1.000
_cell.length_b   1.000
_cell.length_c   1.000
_cell.angle_alpha   90.00
_cell.angle_beta   90.00
_cell.angle_gamma   90.00
#
_symmetry.space_group_name_H-M   'P 1'
#
loop_
_entity.id
_entity.type
_entity.pdbx_description
1 polymer ?
#
loop_
_entity_poly.entity_id
_entity_poly.type
_entity_poly.pdbx_seq_one_letter_code
_entity_poly.pdbx_strand_id
1 'polypeptide(L)'
;IDQYPNFVKADADFDEILFSYVTRVWRDLPIKLILCGDAFLLMEKYLYGKKARWKDTIDLHLHLTGMDFLETKQFFPEAAGEDLALYYGISGGIPAQILRMQGKSVKDAAEVIFAGNPGQAALLPEQVMGMELRELSYYNCILSAMAQGMNRVNQLSAEVGKPKDVVVPYLNALMSIGVVTKQTAITEETNRKKTRYS
;
A
#
# COMPACT_ATOMS: atom_id res chain seq x y z
N ILE A 1 -2.95 10.39 -17.39
CA ILE A 1 -4.12 9.51 -17.21
C ILE A 1 -4.09 9.07 -15.76
N ASP A 2 -5.06 9.54 -14.99
CA ASP A 2 -5.24 9.12 -13.61
C ASP A 2 -6.04 7.82 -13.55
N GLN A 3 -5.83 7.02 -12.50
CA GLN A 3 -6.46 5.71 -12.32
C GLN A 3 -6.35 4.78 -13.53
N TYR A 4 -5.17 4.78 -14.16
CA TYR A 4 -4.87 3.97 -15.35
C TYR A 4 -5.31 2.50 -15.24
N PRO A 5 -5.11 1.78 -14.12
CA PRO A 5 -5.57 0.41 -13.99
C PRO A 5 -7.07 0.20 -14.18
N ASN A 6 -7.89 1.22 -13.88
CA ASN A 6 -9.33 1.12 -14.05
C ASN A 6 -9.75 1.18 -15.52
N PHE A 7 -9.03 1.94 -16.35
CA PHE A 7 -9.25 1.94 -17.80
C PHE A 7 -8.92 0.57 -18.40
N VAL A 8 -7.80 -0.03 -17.99
CA VAL A 8 -7.42 -1.36 -18.46
C VAL A 8 -8.37 -2.46 -17.97
N LYS A 9 -8.98 -2.30 -16.79
CA LYS A 9 -10.03 -3.21 -16.31
C LYS A 9 -11.34 -3.05 -17.09
N ALA A 10 -11.69 -1.83 -17.48
CA ALA A 10 -12.93 -1.53 -18.19
C ALA A 10 -12.85 -1.97 -19.66
N ASP A 11 -11.70 -1.83 -20.28
CA ASP A 11 -11.43 -2.21 -21.66
C ASP A 11 -10.07 -2.91 -21.77
N ALA A 12 -10.08 -4.19 -22.10
CA ALA A 12 -8.87 -5.00 -22.20
C ALA A 12 -7.92 -4.54 -23.34
N ASP A 13 -8.46 -3.92 -24.37
CA ASP A 13 -7.68 -3.44 -25.52
C ASP A 13 -7.08 -2.04 -25.27
N PHE A 14 -7.54 -1.32 -24.24
CA PHE A 14 -7.10 0.03 -23.93
C PHE A 14 -5.57 0.13 -23.78
N ASP A 15 -4.96 -0.80 -23.01
CA ASP A 15 -3.51 -0.83 -22.81
C ASP A 15 -2.73 -0.98 -24.13
N GLU A 16 -3.18 -1.88 -25.00
CA GLU A 16 -2.54 -2.12 -26.27
C GLU A 16 -2.68 -0.93 -27.23
N ILE A 17 -3.87 -0.37 -27.30
CA ILE A 17 -4.16 0.81 -28.14
C ILE A 17 -3.29 1.98 -27.69
N LEU A 18 -3.29 2.31 -26.41
CA LEU A 18 -2.50 3.41 -25.86
C LEU A 18 -1.00 3.20 -26.10
N PHE A 19 -0.49 2.00 -25.81
CA PHE A 19 0.91 1.66 -26.06
C PHE A 19 1.30 1.82 -27.53
N SER A 20 0.42 1.38 -28.45
CA SER A 20 0.65 1.53 -29.89
C SER A 20 0.71 3.01 -30.30
N TYR A 21 -0.18 3.84 -29.75
CA TYR A 21 -0.15 5.28 -30.03
C TYR A 21 1.14 5.91 -29.51
N VAL A 22 1.54 5.63 -28.28
CA VAL A 22 2.76 6.18 -27.66
C VAL A 22 4.01 5.79 -28.45
N THR A 23 4.12 4.53 -28.81
CA THR A 23 5.35 4.01 -29.42
C THR A 23 5.45 4.24 -30.93
N ARG A 24 4.34 4.45 -31.63
CA ARG A 24 4.31 4.59 -33.08
C ARG A 24 3.89 5.99 -33.55
N VAL A 25 2.85 6.56 -32.93
CA VAL A 25 2.26 7.83 -33.40
C VAL A 25 2.87 9.02 -32.66
N TRP A 26 3.06 8.90 -31.36
CA TRP A 26 3.57 9.99 -30.50
C TRP A 26 5.07 9.99 -30.30
N ARG A 27 5.77 9.00 -30.84
CA ARG A 27 7.20 8.77 -30.59
C ARG A 27 8.06 10.02 -30.79
N ASP A 28 7.79 10.75 -31.88
CA ASP A 28 8.60 11.90 -32.28
C ASP A 28 7.90 13.24 -31.94
N LEU A 29 6.80 13.19 -31.18
CA LEU A 29 6.07 14.36 -30.76
C LEU A 29 6.50 14.80 -29.35
N PRO A 30 6.50 16.11 -29.04
CA PRO A 30 6.86 16.62 -27.75
C PRO A 30 5.74 16.39 -26.71
N ILE A 31 5.35 15.13 -26.51
CA ILE A 31 4.31 14.70 -25.60
C ILE A 31 4.94 14.01 -24.39
N LYS A 32 4.53 14.42 -23.19
CA LYS A 32 4.81 13.71 -21.95
C LYS A 32 3.54 13.01 -21.48
N LEU A 33 3.56 11.68 -21.43
CA LEU A 33 2.48 10.89 -20.87
C LEU A 33 2.79 10.53 -19.42
N ILE A 34 1.86 10.79 -18.52
CA ILE A 34 1.93 10.40 -17.12
C ILE A 34 0.76 9.45 -16.84
N LEU A 35 1.08 8.22 -16.43
CA LEU A 35 0.13 7.20 -16.01
C LEU A 35 0.17 7.09 -14.48
N CYS A 36 -0.96 7.36 -13.83
CA CYS A 36 -1.09 7.32 -12.37
C CYS A 36 -2.10 6.24 -11.96
N GLY A 37 -1.94 5.74 -10.76
CA GLY A 37 -2.89 4.82 -10.13
C GLY A 37 -2.47 4.53 -8.70
N ASP A 38 -3.43 4.26 -7.84
CA ASP A 38 -3.27 3.91 -6.44
C ASP A 38 -3.20 2.38 -6.21
N ALA A 39 -3.65 1.58 -7.19
CA ALA A 39 -3.60 0.13 -7.15
C ALA A 39 -2.19 -0.38 -7.53
N PHE A 40 -1.29 -0.45 -6.53
CA PHE A 40 0.14 -0.77 -6.71
C PHE A 40 0.39 -2.06 -7.51
N LEU A 41 -0.27 -3.15 -7.13
CA LEU A 41 -0.10 -4.45 -7.81
C LEU A 41 -0.54 -4.42 -9.28
N LEU A 42 -1.56 -3.63 -9.59
CA LEU A 42 -2.02 -3.48 -10.96
C LEU A 42 -1.10 -2.57 -11.77
N MET A 43 -0.61 -1.49 -11.16
CA MET A 43 0.42 -0.64 -11.78
C MET A 43 1.68 -1.46 -12.08
N GLU A 44 2.15 -2.27 -11.12
CA GLU A 44 3.26 -3.21 -11.37
C GLU A 44 2.95 -4.14 -12.53
N LYS A 45 1.82 -4.82 -12.49
CA LYS A 45 1.42 -5.78 -13.51
C LYS A 45 1.40 -5.18 -14.91
N TYR A 46 0.85 -3.98 -15.06
CA TYR A 46 0.64 -3.38 -16.40
C TYR A 46 1.83 -2.57 -16.89
N LEU A 47 2.56 -1.89 -16.00
CA LEU A 47 3.56 -0.92 -16.43
C LEU A 47 5.01 -1.39 -16.31
N TYR A 48 5.43 -1.94 -15.18
CA TYR A 48 6.85 -2.18 -14.91
C TYR A 48 7.22 -3.59 -14.42
N GLY A 49 6.25 -4.48 -14.26
CA GLY A 49 6.50 -5.88 -13.95
C GLY A 49 7.25 -6.61 -15.07
N LYS A 50 7.81 -7.77 -14.76
CA LYS A 50 8.65 -8.55 -15.71
C LYS A 50 8.00 -8.83 -17.06
N LYS A 51 6.67 -8.91 -17.11
CA LYS A 51 5.88 -9.19 -18.31
C LYS A 51 5.09 -7.97 -18.79
N ALA A 52 5.29 -6.81 -18.18
CA ALA A 52 4.57 -5.60 -18.53
C ALA A 52 5.03 -5.10 -19.91
N ARG A 53 4.08 -4.70 -20.74
CA ARG A 53 4.32 -4.17 -22.09
C ARG A 53 5.14 -2.88 -22.06
N TRP A 54 4.89 -2.03 -21.07
CA TRP A 54 5.50 -0.71 -20.93
C TRP A 54 6.90 -0.72 -20.33
N LYS A 55 7.36 -1.85 -19.80
CA LYS A 55 8.58 -1.96 -18.99
C LYS A 55 9.80 -1.24 -19.59
N ASP A 56 10.01 -1.39 -20.89
CA ASP A 56 11.19 -0.83 -21.57
C ASP A 56 10.89 0.55 -22.23
N THR A 57 9.71 1.11 -22.00
CA THR A 57 9.25 2.39 -22.55
C THR A 57 9.15 3.47 -21.50
N ILE A 58 9.16 3.10 -20.21
CA ILE A 58 9.01 4.03 -19.09
C ILE A 58 10.36 4.69 -18.79
N ASP A 59 10.41 6.02 -18.90
CA ASP A 59 11.60 6.80 -18.57
C ASP A 59 11.75 7.04 -17.06
N LEU A 60 10.62 7.17 -16.34
CA LEU A 60 10.60 7.46 -14.91
C LEU A 60 9.47 6.72 -14.22
N HIS A 61 9.81 6.01 -13.16
CA HIS A 61 8.86 5.40 -12.23
C HIS A 61 8.96 6.10 -10.87
N LEU A 62 7.82 6.64 -10.42
CA LEU A 62 7.70 7.26 -9.10
C LEU A 62 6.76 6.42 -8.24
N HIS A 63 7.27 5.91 -7.13
CA HIS A 63 6.48 5.28 -6.08
C HIS A 63 6.36 6.26 -4.91
N LEU A 64 5.17 6.87 -4.77
CA LEU A 64 4.89 7.78 -3.66
C LEU A 64 4.55 6.96 -2.43
N THR A 65 5.29 7.18 -1.36
CA THR A 65 5.06 6.61 -0.03
C THR A 65 4.52 7.66 0.93
N GLY A 66 4.09 7.25 2.12
CA GLY A 66 3.85 8.19 3.20
C GLY A 66 5.12 8.99 3.54
N MET A 67 4.93 10.18 4.08
CA MET A 67 6.01 11.02 4.59
C MET A 67 6.71 10.31 5.75
N ASP A 68 8.01 10.46 5.83
CA ASP A 68 8.78 9.98 6.98
C ASP A 68 8.60 10.88 8.22
N PHE A 69 9.24 10.51 9.32
CA PHE A 69 9.17 11.26 10.56
C PHE A 69 9.69 12.70 10.45
N LEU A 70 10.77 12.90 9.71
CA LEU A 70 11.40 14.23 9.54
C LEU A 70 10.59 15.10 8.59
N GLU A 71 10.03 14.52 7.55
CA GLU A 71 9.13 15.20 6.64
C GLU A 71 7.83 15.60 7.37
N THR A 72 7.25 14.70 8.17
CA THR A 72 6.07 14.98 9.00
C THR A 72 6.32 16.12 9.98
N LYS A 73 7.53 16.22 10.57
CA LYS A 73 7.92 17.31 11.47
C LYS A 73 7.73 18.69 10.84
N GLN A 74 7.92 18.85 9.54
CA GLN A 74 7.79 20.15 8.86
C GLN A 74 6.35 20.69 8.94
N PHE A 75 5.37 19.85 9.13
CA PHE A 75 3.96 20.23 9.29
C PHE A 75 3.57 20.55 10.73
N PHE A 76 4.41 20.18 11.70
CA PHE A 76 4.24 20.42 13.12
C PHE A 76 5.50 21.04 13.72
N PRO A 77 5.90 22.25 13.29
CA PRO A 77 7.18 22.84 13.67
C PRO A 77 7.31 23.10 15.17
N GLU A 78 6.20 23.35 15.85
CA GLU A 78 6.16 23.59 17.29
C GLU A 78 6.12 22.30 18.13
N ALA A 79 5.83 21.16 17.50
CA ALA A 79 5.79 19.89 18.20
C ALA A 79 7.21 19.34 18.40
N ALA A 80 7.49 18.85 19.60
CA ALA A 80 8.77 18.25 19.93
C ALA A 80 8.56 16.97 20.74
N GLY A 81 9.59 16.11 20.74
CA GLY A 81 9.63 14.92 21.57
C GLY A 81 8.45 13.98 21.33
N GLU A 82 7.72 13.68 22.40
CA GLU A 82 6.63 12.72 22.40
C GLU A 82 5.45 13.14 21.53
N ASP A 83 5.07 14.42 21.55
CA ASP A 83 3.95 14.92 20.74
C ASP A 83 4.18 14.72 19.25
N LEU A 84 5.40 14.98 18.75
CA LEU A 84 5.74 14.75 17.36
C LEU A 84 5.65 13.26 16.99
N ALA A 85 6.12 12.39 17.88
CA ALA A 85 6.02 10.95 17.67
C ALA A 85 4.55 10.48 17.61
N LEU A 86 3.69 11.07 18.46
CA LEU A 86 2.25 10.80 18.44
C LEU A 86 1.59 11.31 17.14
N TYR A 87 1.88 12.54 16.69
CA TYR A 87 1.37 13.02 15.41
C TYR A 87 1.78 12.11 14.25
N TYR A 88 3.05 11.69 14.22
CA TYR A 88 3.51 10.75 13.20
C TYR A 88 2.79 9.40 13.29
N GLY A 89 2.67 8.84 14.49
CA GLY A 89 1.97 7.57 14.72
C GLY A 89 0.49 7.62 14.35
N ILE A 90 -0.21 8.74 14.64
CA ILE A 90 -1.62 8.94 14.29
C ILE A 90 -1.80 9.09 12.77
N SER A 91 -0.93 9.87 12.12
CA SER A 91 -1.04 10.15 10.68
C SER A 91 -0.57 9.01 9.79
N GLY A 92 0.33 8.16 10.30
CA GLY A 92 1.05 7.17 9.47
C GLY A 92 1.86 7.80 8.34
N GLY A 93 2.21 9.10 8.46
CA GLY A 93 2.87 9.86 7.38
C GLY A 93 1.96 10.18 6.20
N ILE A 94 0.65 9.92 6.27
CA ILE A 94 -0.29 10.16 5.16
C ILE A 94 -0.59 11.67 5.08
N PRO A 95 -0.26 12.37 3.96
CA PRO A 95 -0.43 13.81 3.84
C PRO A 95 -1.84 14.31 4.16
N ALA A 96 -2.86 13.61 3.69
CA ALA A 96 -4.26 13.97 3.96
C ALA A 96 -4.60 13.92 5.46
N GLN A 97 -4.02 12.98 6.20
CA GLN A 97 -4.22 12.91 7.65
C GLN A 97 -3.43 14.01 8.37
N ILE A 98 -2.19 14.26 7.96
CA ILE A 98 -1.36 15.34 8.48
C ILE A 98 -2.11 16.69 8.38
N LEU A 99 -2.65 17.01 7.20
CA LEU A 99 -3.41 18.25 6.97
C LEU A 99 -4.64 18.36 7.89
N ARG A 100 -5.34 17.27 8.14
CA ARG A 100 -6.52 17.25 9.04
C ARG A 100 -6.15 17.50 10.50
N MET A 101 -4.91 17.20 10.87
CA MET A 101 -4.40 17.32 12.25
C MET A 101 -3.77 18.68 12.54
N GLN A 102 -3.41 19.46 11.51
CA GLN A 102 -2.76 20.76 11.69
C GLN A 102 -3.57 21.68 12.62
N GLY A 103 -2.84 22.39 13.50
CA GLY A 103 -3.43 23.32 14.46
C GLY A 103 -4.25 22.69 15.59
N LYS A 104 -4.22 21.37 15.75
CA LYS A 104 -4.93 20.63 16.78
C LYS A 104 -3.95 20.09 17.83
N SER A 105 -4.44 19.92 19.07
CA SER A 105 -3.70 19.14 20.06
C SER A 105 -3.61 17.66 19.63
N VAL A 106 -2.67 16.90 20.18
CA VAL A 106 -2.55 15.45 19.91
C VAL A 106 -3.87 14.71 20.18
N LYS A 107 -4.56 15.07 21.27
CA LYS A 107 -5.85 14.49 21.61
C LYS A 107 -6.91 14.77 20.54
N ASP A 108 -7.07 16.05 20.17
CA ASP A 108 -8.06 16.45 19.17
C ASP A 108 -7.72 15.88 17.78
N ALA A 109 -6.43 15.76 17.47
CA ALA A 109 -5.95 15.11 16.28
C ALA A 109 -6.36 13.62 16.23
N ALA A 110 -6.15 12.90 17.33
CA ALA A 110 -6.59 11.52 17.45
C ALA A 110 -8.12 11.38 17.32
N GLU A 111 -8.88 12.27 17.94
CA GLU A 111 -10.35 12.29 17.83
C GLU A 111 -10.80 12.52 16.37
N VAL A 112 -10.19 13.48 15.66
CA VAL A 112 -10.53 13.77 14.25
C VAL A 112 -10.22 12.60 13.33
N ILE A 113 -9.13 11.88 13.57
CA ILE A 113 -8.72 10.76 12.72
C ILE A 113 -9.52 9.49 13.03
N PHE A 114 -9.70 9.16 14.31
CA PHE A 114 -10.26 7.86 14.71
C PHE A 114 -11.73 7.91 15.13
N ALA A 115 -12.22 9.05 15.67
CA ALA A 115 -13.57 9.18 16.20
C ALA A 115 -14.48 10.11 15.37
N GLY A 116 -13.91 10.95 14.52
CA GLY A 116 -14.63 12.04 13.83
C GLY A 116 -15.66 11.60 12.79
N ASN A 117 -15.56 10.40 12.26
CA ASN A 117 -16.58 9.73 11.47
C ASN A 117 -16.28 8.22 11.52
N PRO A 118 -16.98 7.45 12.37
CA PRO A 118 -16.66 6.03 12.61
C PRO A 118 -16.60 5.19 11.33
N GLY A 119 -17.24 5.67 10.25
CA GLY A 119 -17.21 5.00 8.96
C GLY A 119 -15.94 5.23 8.14
N GLN A 120 -15.25 6.37 8.27
CA GLN A 120 -14.14 6.69 7.35
C GLN A 120 -12.80 6.07 7.75
N ALA A 121 -12.40 6.18 9.02
CA ALA A 121 -11.12 5.61 9.45
C ALA A 121 -11.18 4.08 9.54
N ALA A 122 -12.30 3.53 9.94
CA ALA A 122 -12.52 2.07 9.98
C ALA A 122 -12.61 1.45 8.58
N LEU A 123 -13.07 2.19 7.58
CA LEU A 123 -13.21 1.71 6.20
C LEU A 123 -11.93 1.86 5.36
N LEU A 124 -10.97 2.70 5.79
CA LEU A 124 -9.74 2.90 5.03
C LEU A 124 -8.96 1.60 4.74
N PRO A 125 -8.74 0.70 5.70
CA PRO A 125 -8.07 -0.57 5.42
C PRO A 125 -8.86 -1.46 4.44
N GLU A 126 -10.18 -1.52 4.58
CA GLU A 126 -11.04 -2.30 3.69
C GLU A 126 -11.09 -1.71 2.28
N GLN A 127 -11.10 -0.38 2.15
CA GLN A 127 -11.06 0.30 0.87
C GLN A 127 -9.74 0.06 0.14
N VAL A 128 -8.61 0.25 0.84
CA VAL A 128 -7.27 -0.01 0.27
C VAL A 128 -7.12 -1.47 -0.13
N MET A 129 -7.50 -2.40 0.73
CA MET A 129 -7.45 -3.82 0.40
C MET A 129 -8.40 -4.19 -0.73
N GLY A 130 -9.59 -3.60 -0.79
CA GLY A 130 -10.59 -3.87 -1.82
C GLY A 130 -10.19 -3.41 -3.22
N MET A 131 -9.34 -2.38 -3.33
CA MET A 131 -8.77 -1.94 -4.61
C MET A 131 -7.77 -2.95 -5.18
N GLU A 132 -7.02 -3.59 -4.32
CA GLU A 132 -5.88 -4.45 -4.66
C GLU A 132 -6.20 -5.94 -4.61
N LEU A 133 -7.03 -6.36 -3.69
CA LEU A 133 -7.18 -7.74 -3.29
C LEU A 133 -8.59 -8.28 -3.59
N ARG A 134 -8.65 -9.55 -3.96
CA ARG A 134 -9.91 -10.30 -4.09
C ARG A 134 -10.10 -11.17 -2.85
N GLU A 135 -11.34 -11.54 -2.53
CA GLU A 135 -11.67 -12.43 -1.40
C GLU A 135 -11.18 -11.91 -0.04
N LEU A 136 -11.60 -10.69 0.31
CA LEU A 136 -11.18 -9.98 1.53
C LEU A 136 -11.33 -10.78 2.82
N SER A 137 -12.23 -11.76 2.87
CA SER A 137 -12.48 -12.59 4.06
C SER A 137 -11.24 -13.32 4.57
N TYR A 138 -10.41 -13.87 3.67
CA TYR A 138 -9.16 -14.53 4.07
C TYR A 138 -8.12 -13.53 4.58
N TYR A 139 -8.01 -12.37 3.95
CA TYR A 139 -7.11 -11.32 4.40
C TYR A 139 -7.49 -10.81 5.79
N ASN A 140 -8.79 -10.59 6.03
CA ASN A 140 -9.31 -10.17 7.33
C ASN A 140 -9.06 -11.22 8.41
N CYS A 141 -9.23 -12.51 8.13
CA CYS A 141 -8.88 -13.59 9.05
C CYS A 141 -7.39 -13.57 9.40
N ILE A 142 -6.51 -13.41 8.42
CA ILE A 142 -5.05 -13.35 8.64
C ILE A 142 -4.70 -12.13 9.50
N LEU A 143 -5.22 -10.94 9.16
CA LEU A 143 -4.95 -9.72 9.91
C LEU A 143 -5.50 -9.77 11.33
N SER A 144 -6.69 -10.34 11.53
CA SER A 144 -7.27 -10.56 12.87
C SER A 144 -6.41 -11.51 13.71
N ALA A 145 -5.93 -12.60 13.14
CA ALA A 145 -5.01 -13.51 13.80
C ALA A 145 -3.68 -12.82 14.17
N MET A 146 -3.15 -11.98 13.28
CA MET A 146 -1.94 -11.19 13.55
C MET A 146 -2.17 -10.17 14.66
N ALA A 147 -3.30 -9.50 14.69
CA ALA A 147 -3.68 -8.59 15.78
C ALA A 147 -3.77 -9.28 17.15
N GLN A 148 -4.05 -10.60 17.17
CA GLN A 148 -4.02 -11.45 18.37
C GLN A 148 -2.60 -11.95 18.72
N GLY A 149 -1.56 -11.49 18.00
CA GLY A 149 -0.16 -11.83 18.26
C GLY A 149 0.38 -13.05 17.50
N MET A 150 -0.42 -13.63 16.59
CA MET A 150 0.06 -14.73 15.73
C MET A 150 0.94 -14.16 14.62
N ASN A 151 2.22 -14.50 14.65
CA ASN A 151 3.22 -13.92 13.75
C ASN A 151 4.00 -14.92 12.91
N ARG A 152 3.57 -16.18 12.89
CA ARG A 152 4.21 -17.25 12.13
C ARG A 152 3.22 -17.91 11.18
N VAL A 153 3.69 -18.31 9.99
CA VAL A 153 2.85 -18.98 8.99
C VAL A 153 2.10 -20.17 9.54
N ASN A 154 2.74 -20.95 10.44
CA ASN A 154 2.09 -22.14 11.03
C ASN A 154 0.87 -21.76 11.89
N GLN A 155 0.99 -20.69 12.69
CA GLN A 155 -0.07 -20.19 13.55
C GLN A 155 -1.21 -19.63 12.70
N LEU A 156 -0.88 -18.78 11.72
CA LEU A 156 -1.84 -18.20 10.78
C LEU A 156 -2.56 -19.28 9.96
N SER A 157 -1.83 -20.31 9.50
CA SER A 157 -2.40 -21.45 8.78
C SER A 157 -3.41 -22.24 9.62
N ALA A 158 -3.09 -22.45 10.91
CA ALA A 158 -4.00 -23.13 11.84
C ALA A 158 -5.26 -22.30 12.11
N GLU A 159 -5.12 -20.99 12.33
CA GLU A 159 -6.22 -20.09 12.64
C GLU A 159 -7.16 -19.90 11.44
N VAL A 160 -6.60 -19.71 10.26
CA VAL A 160 -7.38 -19.56 9.00
C VAL A 160 -7.98 -20.88 8.53
N GLY A 161 -7.52 -22.01 9.08
CA GLY A 161 -7.99 -23.36 8.67
C GLY A 161 -7.59 -23.71 7.23
N LYS A 162 -6.47 -23.16 6.73
CA LYS A 162 -5.95 -23.41 5.37
C LYS A 162 -4.48 -23.85 5.40
N PRO A 163 -4.08 -24.69 4.43
CA PRO A 163 -2.68 -25.08 4.28
C PRO A 163 -1.76 -23.86 4.06
N LYS A 164 -0.47 -24.02 4.41
CA LYS A 164 0.53 -22.93 4.29
C LYS A 164 0.74 -22.44 2.86
N ASP A 165 0.66 -23.33 1.90
CA ASP A 165 0.75 -23.02 0.48
C ASP A 165 -0.39 -22.11 -0.02
N VAL A 166 -1.53 -22.13 0.67
CA VAL A 166 -2.65 -21.19 0.45
C VAL A 166 -2.42 -19.88 1.20
N VAL A 167 -1.96 -19.92 2.47
CA VAL A 167 -1.81 -18.71 3.30
C VAL A 167 -0.63 -17.84 2.86
N VAL A 168 0.47 -18.43 2.39
CA VAL A 168 1.68 -17.69 1.97
C VAL A 168 1.40 -16.72 0.81
N PRO A 169 0.67 -17.07 -0.25
CA PRO A 169 0.26 -16.10 -1.27
C PRO A 169 -0.52 -14.90 -0.73
N TYR A 170 -1.43 -15.09 0.22
CA TYR A 170 -2.15 -13.98 0.87
C TYR A 170 -1.21 -13.07 1.67
N LEU A 171 -0.26 -13.65 2.43
CA LEU A 171 0.77 -12.86 3.14
C LEU A 171 1.66 -12.08 2.16
N ASN A 172 2.05 -12.69 1.04
CA ASN A 172 2.83 -12.00 0.01
C ASN A 172 2.07 -10.82 -0.59
N ALA A 173 0.77 -10.98 -0.84
CA ALA A 173 -0.07 -9.90 -1.31
C ALA A 173 -0.19 -8.77 -0.27
N LEU A 174 -0.39 -9.07 1.01
CA LEU A 174 -0.39 -8.07 2.08
C LEU A 174 0.96 -7.36 2.22
N MET A 175 2.06 -8.08 2.04
CA MET A 175 3.39 -7.47 2.03
C MET A 175 3.60 -6.54 0.83
N SER A 176 3.12 -6.92 -0.35
CA SER A 176 3.29 -6.10 -1.55
C SER A 176 2.54 -4.77 -1.50
N ILE A 177 1.44 -4.70 -0.75
CA ILE A 177 0.69 -3.46 -0.49
C ILE A 177 1.11 -2.77 0.82
N GLY A 178 2.16 -3.24 1.48
CA GLY A 178 2.73 -2.62 2.68
C GLY A 178 1.92 -2.76 3.98
N VAL A 179 0.87 -3.60 3.99
CA VAL A 179 0.04 -3.84 5.20
C VAL A 179 0.73 -4.77 6.19
N VAL A 180 1.54 -5.69 5.69
CA VAL A 180 2.30 -6.64 6.51
C VAL A 180 3.78 -6.53 6.17
N THR A 181 4.64 -6.61 7.17
CA THR A 181 6.08 -6.70 6.98
C THR A 181 6.62 -8.07 7.38
N LYS A 182 7.65 -8.51 6.69
CA LYS A 182 8.34 -9.75 6.99
C LYS A 182 9.64 -9.45 7.74
N GLN A 183 9.79 -9.99 8.92
CA GLN A 183 10.97 -9.85 9.74
C GLN A 183 11.73 -11.18 9.77
N THR A 184 13.01 -11.13 9.46
CA THR A 184 13.93 -12.27 9.52
C THR A 184 15.10 -11.93 10.43
N ALA A 185 15.72 -12.93 11.07
CA ALA A 185 16.93 -12.71 11.84
C ALA A 185 18.07 -12.31 10.89
N ILE A 186 18.82 -11.27 11.24
CA ILE A 186 19.93 -10.72 10.43
C ILE A 186 20.97 -11.80 10.05
N THR A 187 21.21 -12.77 10.92
CA THR A 187 22.18 -13.83 10.68
C THR A 187 21.61 -15.08 10.02
N GLU A 188 20.31 -15.15 9.83
CA GLU A 188 19.61 -16.35 9.35
C GLU A 188 18.43 -16.02 8.45
N GLU A 189 18.64 -15.17 7.43
CA GLU A 189 17.61 -14.67 6.53
C GLU A 189 16.85 -15.77 5.78
N THR A 190 17.48 -16.92 5.57
CA THR A 190 16.88 -18.09 4.93
C THR A 190 16.10 -18.99 5.88
N ASN A 191 16.20 -18.76 7.20
CA ASN A 191 15.58 -19.61 8.21
C ASN A 191 14.10 -19.31 8.37
N ARG A 192 13.26 -20.02 7.63
CA ARG A 192 11.79 -19.90 7.67
C ARG A 192 11.19 -20.13 9.07
N LYS A 193 11.87 -20.85 9.97
CA LYS A 193 11.37 -21.09 11.35
C LYS A 193 11.47 -19.86 12.23
N LYS A 194 12.41 -18.95 11.93
CA LYS A 194 12.63 -17.68 12.67
C LYS A 194 11.94 -16.49 12.02
N THR A 195 11.39 -16.65 10.83
CA THR A 195 10.63 -15.62 10.15
C THR A 195 9.35 -15.29 10.91
N ARG A 196 9.09 -13.99 11.08
CA ARG A 196 7.87 -13.45 11.66
C ARG A 196 7.22 -12.43 10.69
N TYR A 197 5.94 -12.24 10.88
CA TYR A 197 5.14 -11.27 10.13
C TYR A 197 4.51 -10.29 11.12
N SER A 198 4.54 -8.99 10.82
CA SER A 198 4.00 -7.91 11.63
C SER A 198 3.29 -6.89 10.77
#